data_dd266df5ca78e3300ca86a71f10231ec
#
_entry.id   dd266df5ca78e3300ca86a71f10231ec
#
_cell.length_a   1.000
_cell.length_b   1.000
_cell.length_c   1.000
_cell.angle_alpha   90.00
_cell.angle_beta   90.00
_cell.angle_gamma   90.00
#
_symmetry.space_group_name_H-M   'P 1'
#
loop_
_entity.id
_entity.type
_entity.pdbx_description
1 polymer ?
#
loop_
_entity_poly.entity_id
_entity_poly.type
_entity_poly.pdbx_seq_one_letter_code
_entity_poly.pdbx_strand_id
1 'polypeptide(L)'
;MTSAILKQASKQASKQRQSGIELLRIFAAMGVVILHYNNGMMGGGMKYAAFGSANSILLYILEAFCVAAVNIFVLINGYFDLRSNRRDLIKPIKLIVQVMLFNLAYYLLRVVIGHIDLSISHIIGSMIPANWFIILYCALYMVSPFLNITLNQITMKEYHVLLGIAVGIFSFYPMVVDNLEIWTGKVWMGLSSIGMYGSEYGYTIVNFVLMYIIGAYLQRFGWKISKPCLLIAFALNTMLLVVWGLTDTYLGHKEILAWEYCSTFVVFEAVVTFLLFSKLKFQNRMINKLAKASLCVYLVHIYFLPHLRIKEIILMNSPGITLAHLTLCVLVIYAFAYVVNLVYLVITCPFYEKIEEIWPQHSYNLGNRKEC
;
A
#
# COMPACT_ATOMS: atom_id res chain seq x y z
N MET A 1 -11.83 -34.42 14.72
CA MET A 1 -12.23 -33.30 15.60
C MET A 1 -11.58 -31.97 15.17
N THR A 2 -10.37 -31.92 14.70
CA THR A 2 -9.59 -30.74 14.30
C THR A 2 -10.18 -29.96 13.10
N SER A 3 -10.69 -30.63 12.07
CA SER A 3 -11.24 -29.99 10.85
C SER A 3 -12.53 -29.19 11.13
N ALA A 4 -13.39 -29.65 12.05
CA ALA A 4 -14.64 -28.96 12.40
C ALA A 4 -14.35 -27.71 13.26
N ILE A 5 -13.38 -27.78 14.17
CA ILE A 5 -12.95 -26.66 15.02
C ILE A 5 -12.28 -25.57 14.16
N LEU A 6 -11.41 -25.96 13.20
CA LEU A 6 -10.81 -25.03 12.25
C LEU A 6 -11.84 -24.37 11.33
N LYS A 7 -12.86 -25.11 10.85
CA LYS A 7 -13.97 -24.55 10.10
C LYS A 7 -14.83 -23.59 10.94
N GLN A 8 -15.01 -23.88 12.22
CA GLN A 8 -15.79 -23.03 13.12
C GLN A 8 -15.03 -21.76 13.50
N ALA A 9 -13.71 -21.87 13.76
CA ALA A 9 -12.81 -20.72 13.98
C ALA A 9 -12.71 -19.84 12.74
N SER A 10 -12.61 -20.42 11.53
CA SER A 10 -12.59 -19.68 10.28
C SER A 10 -13.93 -18.99 9.98
N LYS A 11 -15.06 -19.62 10.34
CA LYS A 11 -16.39 -18.99 10.25
C LYS A 11 -16.57 -17.84 11.26
N GLN A 12 -16.03 -17.98 12.46
CA GLN A 12 -16.10 -16.95 13.51
C GLN A 12 -15.18 -15.76 13.18
N ALA A 13 -13.95 -16.00 12.67
CA ALA A 13 -13.05 -14.98 12.17
C ALA A 13 -13.63 -14.24 10.95
N SER A 14 -14.36 -14.95 10.07
CA SER A 14 -15.08 -14.36 8.93
C SER A 14 -16.25 -13.47 9.36
N LYS A 15 -16.88 -13.76 10.50
CA LYS A 15 -17.99 -12.98 11.05
C LYS A 15 -17.53 -11.64 11.69
N GLN A 16 -16.26 -11.54 12.09
CA GLN A 16 -15.67 -10.33 12.70
C GLN A 16 -15.05 -9.36 11.69
N ARG A 17 -14.88 -9.76 10.40
CA ARG A 17 -14.29 -8.89 9.39
C ARG A 17 -15.24 -7.76 8.99
N GLN A 18 -14.75 -6.54 9.00
CA GLN A 18 -15.49 -5.37 8.52
C GLN A 18 -15.40 -5.32 7.00
N SER A 19 -16.44 -5.77 6.28
CA SER A 19 -16.39 -5.84 4.80
C SER A 19 -16.18 -4.49 4.12
N GLY A 20 -16.54 -3.37 4.77
CA GLY A 20 -16.20 -2.03 4.29
C GLY A 20 -14.68 -1.80 4.21
N ILE A 21 -13.93 -2.23 5.23
CA ILE A 21 -12.45 -2.12 5.22
C ILE A 21 -11.82 -3.18 4.30
N GLU A 22 -12.41 -4.37 4.18
CA GLU A 22 -11.95 -5.35 3.19
C GLU A 22 -12.15 -4.85 1.76
N LEU A 23 -13.25 -4.14 1.48
CA LEU A 23 -13.46 -3.46 0.21
C LEU A 23 -12.41 -2.36 -0.03
N LEU A 24 -12.05 -1.61 1.01
CA LEU A 24 -10.97 -0.62 0.93
C LEU A 24 -9.62 -1.27 0.56
N ARG A 25 -9.31 -2.45 1.10
CA ARG A 25 -8.09 -3.21 0.71
C ARG A 25 -8.08 -3.59 -0.76
N ILE A 26 -9.24 -4.04 -1.28
CA ILE A 26 -9.40 -4.32 -2.72
C ILE A 26 -9.16 -3.05 -3.52
N PHE A 27 -9.80 -1.97 -3.12
CA PHE A 27 -9.67 -0.67 -3.77
C PHE A 27 -8.22 -0.16 -3.78
N ALA A 28 -7.53 -0.24 -2.66
CA ALA A 28 -6.12 0.12 -2.56
C ALA A 28 -5.22 -0.76 -3.45
N ALA A 29 -5.47 -2.08 -3.52
CA ALA A 29 -4.72 -2.97 -4.42
C ALA A 29 -4.94 -2.62 -5.90
N MET A 30 -6.18 -2.33 -6.29
CA MET A 30 -6.50 -1.85 -7.63
C MET A 30 -5.84 -0.49 -7.91
N GLY A 31 -5.85 0.41 -6.92
CA GLY A 31 -5.19 1.71 -6.99
C GLY A 31 -3.71 1.60 -7.28
N VAL A 32 -2.99 0.67 -6.64
CA VAL A 32 -1.58 0.43 -6.95
C VAL A 32 -1.37 0.00 -8.41
N VAL A 33 -2.26 -0.83 -8.97
CA VAL A 33 -2.17 -1.21 -10.40
C VAL A 33 -2.36 0.01 -11.28
N ILE A 34 -3.30 0.91 -10.95
CA ILE A 34 -3.55 2.16 -11.69
C ILE A 34 -2.33 3.08 -11.62
N LEU A 35 -1.76 3.30 -10.43
CA LEU A 35 -0.55 4.10 -10.25
C LEU A 35 0.61 3.58 -11.10
N HIS A 36 0.81 2.28 -11.14
CA HIS A 36 1.89 1.69 -11.94
C HIS A 36 1.59 1.67 -13.44
N TYR A 37 0.32 1.60 -13.85
CA TYR A 37 -0.09 1.82 -15.24
C TYR A 37 0.27 3.25 -15.69
N ASN A 38 0.08 4.24 -14.83
CA ASN A 38 0.39 5.64 -15.08
C ASN A 38 1.88 5.96 -15.03
N ASN A 39 2.63 5.31 -14.12
CA ASN A 39 4.02 5.63 -13.81
C ASN A 39 4.93 5.58 -15.04
N GLY A 40 5.69 6.66 -15.26
CA GLY A 40 6.53 6.83 -16.45
C GLY A 40 7.63 5.78 -16.63
N MET A 41 8.08 5.14 -15.54
CA MET A 41 9.14 4.12 -15.56
C MET A 41 8.57 2.68 -15.60
N MET A 42 7.26 2.51 -15.43
CA MET A 42 6.59 1.20 -15.44
C MET A 42 5.64 1.07 -16.63
N GLY A 43 4.35 1.40 -16.48
CA GLY A 43 3.37 1.35 -17.57
C GLY A 43 3.52 2.48 -18.58
N GLY A 44 3.97 3.64 -18.13
CA GLY A 44 4.24 4.78 -19.00
C GLY A 44 3.02 5.60 -19.40
N GLY A 45 1.85 5.38 -18.81
CA GLY A 45 0.62 6.08 -19.18
C GLY A 45 0.81 7.59 -19.25
N MET A 46 1.30 8.23 -18.20
CA MET A 46 1.57 9.67 -18.17
C MET A 46 2.71 10.09 -19.10
N LYS A 47 3.70 9.23 -19.32
CA LYS A 47 4.82 9.52 -20.24
C LYS A 47 4.38 9.61 -21.70
N TYR A 48 3.41 8.80 -22.11
CA TYR A 48 2.94 8.75 -23.50
C TYR A 48 1.77 9.70 -23.78
N ALA A 49 1.08 10.18 -22.75
CA ALA A 49 0.02 11.17 -22.90
C ALA A 49 0.61 12.57 -23.17
N ALA A 50 0.21 13.20 -24.26
CA ALA A 50 0.57 14.59 -24.51
C ALA A 50 -0.01 15.48 -23.40
N PHE A 51 0.82 16.32 -22.80
CA PHE A 51 0.38 17.24 -21.74
C PHE A 51 -0.81 18.10 -22.19
N GLY A 52 -1.81 18.26 -21.33
CA GLY A 52 -3.04 18.97 -21.64
C GLY A 52 -4.03 18.20 -22.53
N SER A 53 -3.68 17.01 -23.03
CA SER A 53 -4.63 16.17 -23.75
C SER A 53 -5.70 15.59 -22.82
N ALA A 54 -6.84 15.17 -23.39
CA ALA A 54 -7.91 14.55 -22.60
C ALA A 54 -7.45 13.28 -21.85
N ASN A 55 -6.56 12.48 -22.45
CA ASN A 55 -5.93 11.34 -21.77
C ASN A 55 -5.03 11.78 -20.62
N SER A 56 -4.21 12.82 -20.80
CA SER A 56 -3.38 13.37 -19.74
C SER A 56 -4.22 13.78 -18.54
N ILE A 57 -5.25 14.57 -18.72
CA ILE A 57 -6.15 15.01 -17.64
C ILE A 57 -6.78 13.82 -16.92
N LEU A 58 -7.29 12.82 -17.67
CA LEU A 58 -7.83 11.58 -17.09
C LEU A 58 -6.80 10.87 -16.20
N LEU A 59 -5.56 10.72 -16.67
CA LEU A 59 -4.52 10.02 -15.94
C LEU A 59 -4.11 10.78 -14.66
N TYR A 60 -4.05 12.13 -14.69
CA TYR A 60 -3.81 12.92 -13.47
C TYR A 60 -4.93 12.78 -12.44
N ILE A 61 -6.19 12.73 -12.88
CA ILE A 61 -7.32 12.48 -11.98
C ILE A 61 -7.21 11.09 -11.35
N LEU A 62 -6.89 10.06 -12.14
CA LEU A 62 -6.74 8.68 -11.65
C LEU A 62 -5.54 8.54 -10.71
N GLU A 63 -4.43 9.24 -10.99
CA GLU A 63 -3.26 9.26 -10.11
C GLU A 63 -3.62 9.87 -8.75
N ALA A 64 -4.18 11.08 -8.72
CA ALA A 64 -4.60 11.74 -7.49
C ALA A 64 -5.60 10.90 -6.69
N PHE A 65 -6.56 10.27 -7.38
CA PHE A 65 -7.56 9.41 -6.74
C PHE A 65 -6.96 8.14 -6.09
N CYS A 66 -5.85 7.64 -6.62
CA CYS A 66 -5.23 6.39 -6.19
C CYS A 66 -3.95 6.58 -5.37
N VAL A 67 -3.35 7.77 -5.33
CA VAL A 67 -2.02 8.02 -4.76
C VAL A 67 -1.89 7.57 -3.31
N ALA A 68 -2.96 7.66 -2.53
CA ALA A 68 -2.99 7.23 -1.14
C ALA A 68 -3.01 5.70 -0.92
N ALA A 69 -3.04 4.88 -1.98
CA ALA A 69 -3.25 3.44 -1.90
C ALA A 69 -2.27 2.73 -0.95
N VAL A 70 -0.99 3.07 -1.00
CA VAL A 70 0.05 2.47 -0.13
C VAL A 70 -0.16 2.90 1.33
N ASN A 71 -0.40 4.18 1.57
CA ASN A 71 -0.67 4.72 2.90
C ASN A 71 -1.90 4.08 3.54
N ILE A 72 -2.93 3.78 2.75
CA ILE A 72 -4.15 3.08 3.20
C ILE A 72 -3.82 1.69 3.76
N PHE A 73 -2.95 0.90 3.11
CA PHE A 73 -2.56 -0.41 3.65
C PHE A 73 -1.91 -0.31 5.02
N VAL A 74 -1.03 0.67 5.21
CA VAL A 74 -0.32 0.87 6.49
C VAL A 74 -1.26 1.41 7.56
N LEU A 75 -2.15 2.33 7.20
CA LEU A 75 -3.17 2.87 8.10
C LEU A 75 -4.13 1.78 8.59
N ILE A 76 -4.61 0.90 7.69
CA ILE A 76 -5.43 -0.26 8.05
C ILE A 76 -4.69 -1.15 9.06
N ASN A 77 -3.37 -1.31 8.88
CA ASN A 77 -2.55 -2.09 9.80
C ASN A 77 -2.56 -1.49 11.22
N GLY A 78 -2.25 -0.19 11.35
CA GLY A 78 -2.30 0.52 12.62
C GLY A 78 -3.67 0.44 13.30
N TYR A 79 -4.73 0.52 12.50
CA TYR A 79 -6.12 0.43 13.00
C TYR A 79 -6.44 -0.94 13.62
N PHE A 80 -6.02 -2.05 13.01
CA PHE A 80 -6.35 -3.38 13.53
C PHE A 80 -5.32 -3.94 14.51
N ASP A 81 -4.05 -3.56 14.38
CA ASP A 81 -2.96 -4.16 15.16
C ASP A 81 -2.72 -3.48 16.52
N LEU A 82 -3.31 -2.30 16.79
CA LEU A 82 -3.12 -1.56 18.04
C LEU A 82 -3.37 -2.41 19.29
N ARG A 83 -4.37 -3.30 19.26
CA ARG A 83 -4.73 -4.16 20.40
C ARG A 83 -3.93 -5.44 20.49
N SER A 84 -3.04 -5.69 19.55
CA SER A 84 -2.26 -6.93 19.48
C SER A 84 -0.82 -6.69 19.90
N ASN A 85 -0.46 -7.17 21.08
CA ASN A 85 0.94 -7.18 21.55
C ASN A 85 1.67 -8.49 21.21
N ARG A 86 0.95 -9.44 20.58
CA ARG A 86 1.53 -10.70 20.11
C ARG A 86 1.94 -10.57 18.65
N ARG A 87 3.16 -11.04 18.32
CA ARG A 87 3.66 -11.14 16.95
C ARG A 87 4.11 -12.54 16.62
N ASP A 88 3.73 -12.96 15.45
CA ASP A 88 4.13 -14.22 14.85
C ASP A 88 5.34 -13.96 13.94
N LEU A 89 6.50 -14.53 14.29
CA LEU A 89 7.74 -14.37 13.53
C LEU A 89 7.71 -15.07 12.17
N ILE A 90 6.82 -16.05 12.01
CA ILE A 90 6.64 -16.74 10.73
C ILE A 90 5.98 -15.82 9.69
N LYS A 91 5.15 -14.86 10.11
CA LYS A 91 4.46 -13.96 9.17
C LYS A 91 5.41 -13.14 8.28
N PRO A 92 6.43 -12.44 8.79
CA PRO A 92 7.42 -11.78 7.94
C PRO A 92 8.15 -12.75 7.01
N ILE A 93 8.51 -13.93 7.53
CA ILE A 93 9.17 -14.99 6.73
C ILE A 93 8.27 -15.42 5.57
N LYS A 94 6.97 -15.69 5.83
CA LYS A 94 5.97 -16.01 4.80
C LYS A 94 5.91 -14.96 3.70
N LEU A 95 5.94 -13.68 4.08
CA LEU A 95 5.88 -12.55 3.13
C LEU A 95 7.16 -12.49 2.26
N ILE A 96 8.33 -12.61 2.87
CA ILE A 96 9.62 -12.60 2.17
C ILE A 96 9.71 -13.80 1.21
N VAL A 97 9.38 -15.01 1.68
CA VAL A 97 9.37 -16.21 0.85
C VAL A 97 8.37 -16.10 -0.30
N GLN A 98 7.21 -15.47 -0.09
CA GLN A 98 6.23 -15.24 -1.15
C GLN A 98 6.80 -14.36 -2.27
N VAL A 99 7.52 -13.28 -1.93
CA VAL A 99 8.20 -12.42 -2.92
C VAL A 99 9.22 -13.24 -3.71
N MET A 100 10.09 -13.99 -3.01
CA MET A 100 11.12 -14.83 -3.63
C MET A 100 10.51 -15.86 -4.60
N LEU A 101 9.48 -16.58 -4.16
CA LEU A 101 8.81 -17.58 -4.99
C LEU A 101 8.15 -16.99 -6.23
N PHE A 102 7.55 -15.80 -6.12
CA PHE A 102 6.89 -15.15 -7.26
C PHE A 102 7.92 -14.62 -8.26
N ASN A 103 9.01 -14.01 -7.79
CA ASN A 103 10.11 -13.59 -8.65
C ASN A 103 10.73 -14.80 -9.39
N LEU A 104 11.00 -15.88 -8.66
CA LEU A 104 11.56 -17.09 -9.24
C LEU A 104 10.60 -17.74 -10.26
N ALA A 105 9.30 -17.84 -9.92
CA ALA A 105 8.30 -18.39 -10.84
C ALA A 105 8.20 -17.56 -12.12
N TYR A 106 8.21 -16.24 -12.03
CA TYR A 106 8.19 -15.36 -13.20
C TYR A 106 9.46 -15.51 -14.04
N TYR A 107 10.64 -15.58 -13.41
CA TYR A 107 11.90 -15.84 -14.10
C TYR A 107 11.85 -17.16 -14.86
N LEU A 108 11.48 -18.26 -14.20
CA LEU A 108 11.40 -19.58 -14.81
C LEU A 108 10.37 -19.62 -15.96
N LEU A 109 9.24 -18.93 -15.82
CA LEU A 109 8.26 -18.81 -16.90
C LEU A 109 8.90 -18.16 -18.13
N ARG A 110 9.66 -17.07 -17.96
CA ARG A 110 10.33 -16.41 -19.08
C ARG A 110 11.40 -17.28 -19.74
N VAL A 111 12.06 -18.15 -18.99
CA VAL A 111 13.01 -19.15 -19.55
C VAL A 111 12.23 -20.18 -20.39
N VAL A 112 11.13 -20.73 -19.86
CA VAL A 112 10.32 -21.74 -20.54
C VAL A 112 9.74 -21.24 -21.85
N ILE A 113 9.28 -19.98 -21.90
CA ILE A 113 8.75 -19.36 -23.13
C ILE A 113 9.85 -18.81 -24.05
N GLY A 114 11.13 -19.04 -23.76
CA GLY A 114 12.26 -18.71 -24.63
C GLY A 114 12.62 -17.22 -24.69
N HIS A 115 12.17 -16.40 -23.72
CA HIS A 115 12.51 -14.97 -23.69
C HIS A 115 13.88 -14.67 -23.09
N ILE A 116 14.41 -15.57 -22.26
CA ILE A 116 15.71 -15.42 -21.59
C ILE A 116 16.37 -16.78 -21.38
N ASP A 117 17.68 -16.81 -21.30
CA ASP A 117 18.45 -18.02 -21.02
C ASP A 117 18.43 -18.40 -19.55
N LEU A 118 18.53 -19.70 -19.27
CA LEU A 118 18.69 -20.20 -17.89
C LEU A 118 20.08 -19.86 -17.38
N SER A 119 20.13 -19.14 -16.25
CA SER A 119 21.39 -18.70 -15.63
C SER A 119 21.27 -18.80 -14.10
N ILE A 120 22.34 -19.33 -13.47
CA ILE A 120 22.46 -19.43 -12.01
C ILE A 120 22.43 -18.02 -11.38
N SER A 121 23.09 -17.05 -11.99
CA SER A 121 23.09 -15.66 -11.52
C SER A 121 21.67 -15.07 -11.47
N HIS A 122 20.86 -15.31 -12.49
CA HIS A 122 19.46 -14.86 -12.51
C HIS A 122 18.58 -15.63 -11.52
N ILE A 123 18.82 -16.91 -11.28
CA ILE A 123 18.14 -17.66 -10.23
C ILE A 123 18.43 -17.02 -8.86
N ILE A 124 19.71 -16.80 -8.53
CA ILE A 124 20.11 -16.15 -7.28
C ILE A 124 19.50 -14.74 -7.18
N GLY A 125 19.56 -13.96 -8.24
CA GLY A 125 18.98 -12.62 -8.31
C GLY A 125 17.46 -12.61 -8.07
N SER A 126 16.72 -13.58 -8.62
CA SER A 126 15.28 -13.71 -8.41
C SER A 126 14.91 -14.11 -6.97
N MET A 127 15.83 -14.72 -6.25
CA MET A 127 15.64 -15.07 -4.83
C MET A 127 15.95 -13.91 -3.88
N ILE A 128 16.44 -12.77 -4.37
CA ILE A 128 16.58 -11.56 -3.55
C ILE A 128 15.19 -10.92 -3.39
N PRO A 129 14.67 -10.74 -2.15
CA PRO A 129 13.34 -10.19 -1.93
C PRO A 129 13.32 -8.66 -2.05
N ALA A 130 13.76 -8.14 -3.20
CA ALA A 130 13.87 -6.71 -3.48
C ALA A 130 12.48 -6.08 -3.69
N ASN A 131 11.73 -5.93 -2.61
CA ASN A 131 10.44 -5.24 -2.58
C ASN A 131 10.38 -4.31 -1.37
N TRP A 132 10.53 -3.00 -1.61
CA TRP A 132 10.62 -1.99 -0.57
C TRP A 132 9.42 -2.01 0.39
N PHE A 133 8.19 -2.16 -0.12
CA PHE A 133 6.98 -2.17 0.68
C PHE A 133 6.97 -3.36 1.65
N ILE A 134 7.30 -4.56 1.19
CA ILE A 134 7.33 -5.77 2.01
C ILE A 134 8.40 -5.67 3.10
N ILE A 135 9.58 -5.14 2.77
CA ILE A 135 10.67 -4.95 3.75
C ILE A 135 10.25 -3.97 4.85
N LEU A 136 9.73 -2.80 4.46
CA LEU A 136 9.26 -1.80 5.43
C LEU A 136 8.06 -2.30 6.25
N TYR A 137 7.15 -3.04 5.59
CA TYR A 137 6.02 -3.67 6.28
C TYR A 137 6.48 -4.68 7.33
N CYS A 138 7.44 -5.54 7.00
CA CYS A 138 8.02 -6.51 7.95
C CYS A 138 8.70 -5.79 9.11
N ALA A 139 9.48 -4.74 8.85
CA ALA A 139 10.11 -3.92 9.89
C ALA A 139 9.06 -3.29 10.82
N LEU A 140 8.05 -2.63 10.26
CA LEU A 140 6.95 -2.06 11.04
C LEU A 140 6.21 -3.12 11.85
N TYR A 141 5.91 -4.27 11.25
CA TYR A 141 5.21 -5.38 11.92
C TYR A 141 5.98 -5.87 13.14
N MET A 142 7.31 -5.97 13.05
CA MET A 142 8.17 -6.39 14.16
C MET A 142 8.25 -5.34 15.28
N VAL A 143 8.26 -4.05 14.93
CA VAL A 143 8.39 -2.94 15.91
C VAL A 143 7.04 -2.54 16.52
N SER A 144 5.94 -2.80 15.82
CA SER A 144 4.61 -2.30 16.23
C SER A 144 4.13 -2.70 17.63
N PRO A 145 4.50 -3.85 18.27
CA PRO A 145 4.12 -4.13 19.65
C PRO A 145 4.69 -3.11 20.65
N PHE A 146 5.90 -2.63 20.41
CA PHE A 146 6.53 -1.60 21.24
C PHE A 146 5.81 -0.25 21.10
N LEU A 147 5.44 0.10 19.85
CA LEU A 147 4.60 1.26 19.59
C LEU A 147 3.24 1.14 20.30
N ASN A 148 2.62 -0.04 20.22
CA ASN A 148 1.31 -0.29 20.82
C ASN A 148 1.30 -0.09 22.34
N ILE A 149 2.37 -0.50 23.03
CA ILE A 149 2.49 -0.27 24.49
C ILE A 149 2.36 1.23 24.78
N THR A 150 3.15 2.05 24.12
CA THR A 150 3.12 3.51 24.28
C THR A 150 1.78 4.11 23.86
N LEU A 151 1.31 3.77 22.66
CA LEU A 151 0.08 4.34 22.09
C LEU A 151 -1.20 3.98 22.87
N ASN A 152 -1.20 2.86 23.61
CA ASN A 152 -2.30 2.49 24.49
C ASN A 152 -2.27 3.19 25.85
N GLN A 153 -1.13 3.68 26.30
CA GLN A 153 -0.96 4.30 27.62
C GLN A 153 -1.20 5.81 27.62
N ILE A 154 -0.82 6.51 26.56
CA ILE A 154 -0.93 7.97 26.47
C ILE A 154 -2.39 8.44 26.44
N THR A 155 -2.66 9.60 27.02
CA THR A 155 -3.99 10.23 27.02
C THR A 155 -4.35 10.77 25.64
N MET A 156 -5.63 11.11 25.44
CA MET A 156 -6.08 11.71 24.17
C MET A 156 -5.34 13.05 23.87
N LYS A 157 -5.06 13.85 24.89
CA LYS A 157 -4.32 15.12 24.72
C LYS A 157 -2.88 14.88 24.27
N GLU A 158 -2.18 13.96 24.94
CA GLU A 158 -0.83 13.57 24.57
C GLU A 158 -0.78 12.96 23.16
N TYR A 159 -1.82 12.19 22.77
CA TYR A 159 -1.90 11.66 21.42
C TYR A 159 -2.07 12.76 20.36
N HIS A 160 -2.87 13.80 20.62
CA HIS A 160 -2.99 14.95 19.73
C HIS A 160 -1.64 15.69 19.57
N VAL A 161 -0.88 15.84 20.66
CA VAL A 161 0.46 16.42 20.60
C VAL A 161 1.39 15.53 19.76
N LEU A 162 1.38 14.22 20.01
CA LEU A 162 2.16 13.26 19.22
C LEU A 162 1.82 13.33 17.72
N LEU A 163 0.53 13.35 17.35
CA LEU A 163 0.08 13.47 15.96
C LEU A 163 0.51 14.80 15.36
N GLY A 164 0.37 15.91 16.08
CA GLY A 164 0.78 17.22 15.62
C GLY A 164 2.28 17.28 15.32
N ILE A 165 3.10 16.75 16.23
CA ILE A 165 4.56 16.65 16.04
C ILE A 165 4.89 15.72 14.87
N ALA A 166 4.29 14.53 14.83
CA ALA A 166 4.59 13.53 13.79
C ALA A 166 4.20 14.03 12.40
N VAL A 167 2.99 14.60 12.24
CA VAL A 167 2.56 15.20 10.95
C VAL A 167 3.41 16.42 10.62
N GLY A 168 3.70 17.28 11.59
CA GLY A 168 4.52 18.49 11.38
C GLY A 168 5.93 18.16 10.90
N ILE A 169 6.61 17.21 11.56
CA ILE A 169 8.02 16.90 11.30
C ILE A 169 8.18 15.89 10.15
N PHE A 170 7.28 14.90 10.00
CA PHE A 170 7.46 13.79 9.06
C PHE A 170 6.57 13.86 7.81
N SER A 171 5.70 14.87 7.72
CA SER A 171 4.84 15.09 6.56
C SER A 171 4.92 16.52 6.06
N PHE A 172 4.51 17.50 6.87
CA PHE A 172 4.46 18.90 6.45
C PHE A 172 5.85 19.50 6.18
N TYR A 173 6.79 19.33 7.11
CA TYR A 173 8.14 19.90 6.97
C TYR A 173 8.91 19.33 5.76
N PRO A 174 8.99 18.00 5.54
CA PRO A 174 9.62 17.46 4.33
C PRO A 174 8.94 17.95 3.05
N MET A 175 7.62 17.98 3.00
CA MET A 175 6.87 18.51 1.85
C MET A 175 7.28 19.96 1.53
N VAL A 176 7.46 20.82 2.55
CA VAL A 176 7.91 22.20 2.34
C VAL A 176 9.35 22.25 1.85
N VAL A 177 10.24 21.45 2.42
CA VAL A 177 11.67 21.41 2.01
C VAL A 177 11.80 20.96 0.56
N ASP A 178 11.14 19.87 0.18
CA ASP A 178 11.24 19.31 -1.17
C ASP A 178 10.65 20.28 -2.22
N ASN A 179 9.56 20.99 -1.89
CA ASN A 179 9.05 22.07 -2.73
C ASN A 179 10.03 23.24 -2.89
N LEU A 180 10.69 23.66 -1.80
CA LEU A 180 11.71 24.70 -1.86
C LEU A 180 12.91 24.29 -2.71
N GLU A 181 13.33 23.02 -2.63
CA GLU A 181 14.41 22.48 -3.48
C GLU A 181 14.05 22.54 -4.96
N ILE A 182 12.84 22.15 -5.33
CA ILE A 182 12.38 22.21 -6.72
C ILE A 182 12.29 23.67 -7.20
N TRP A 183 11.67 24.56 -6.43
CA TRP A 183 11.48 25.95 -6.84
C TRP A 183 12.78 26.74 -6.94
N THR A 184 13.75 26.42 -6.09
CA THR A 184 15.06 27.11 -6.11
C THR A 184 16.09 26.43 -7.02
N GLY A 185 15.83 25.20 -7.46
CA GLY A 185 16.78 24.37 -8.20
C GLY A 185 18.02 23.98 -7.39
N LYS A 186 17.97 24.10 -6.07
CA LYS A 186 19.08 23.78 -5.14
C LYS A 186 18.66 22.64 -4.22
N VAL A 187 19.54 21.65 -4.09
CA VAL A 187 19.40 20.58 -3.10
C VAL A 187 20.12 21.00 -1.82
N TRP A 188 19.40 21.07 -0.71
CA TRP A 188 19.96 21.37 0.61
C TRP A 188 20.15 20.09 1.41
N MET A 189 21.32 19.50 1.20
CA MET A 189 21.69 18.25 1.86
C MET A 189 21.56 18.35 3.37
N GLY A 190 20.81 17.43 3.99
CA GLY A 190 20.61 17.38 5.44
C GLY A 190 19.55 18.37 5.99
N LEU A 191 18.82 19.09 5.16
CA LEU A 191 17.74 19.97 5.62
C LEU A 191 16.46 19.17 5.92
N SER A 192 16.19 18.09 5.18
CA SER A 192 15.01 17.25 5.43
C SER A 192 15.12 16.51 6.77
N SER A 193 13.98 16.34 7.45
CA SER A 193 13.87 15.56 8.70
C SER A 193 13.82 14.04 8.47
N ILE A 194 13.81 13.59 7.23
CA ILE A 194 13.62 12.16 6.88
C ILE A 194 14.91 11.57 6.34
N GLY A 195 15.47 12.16 5.30
CA GLY A 195 16.65 11.66 4.61
C GLY A 195 17.63 12.78 4.27
N MET A 196 18.84 12.40 3.87
CA MET A 196 19.90 13.36 3.53
C MET A 196 19.57 14.16 2.27
N TYR A 197 18.81 13.58 1.36
CA TYR A 197 18.48 14.13 0.04
C TYR A 197 16.99 14.45 -0.13
N GLY A 198 16.23 14.61 0.97
CA GLY A 198 14.81 14.93 0.93
C GLY A 198 13.95 13.90 1.65
N SER A 199 12.69 13.81 1.25
CA SER A 199 11.68 12.92 1.85
C SER A 199 11.76 11.47 1.37
N GLU A 200 12.60 11.15 0.40
CA GLU A 200 12.65 9.86 -0.29
C GLU A 200 11.26 9.44 -0.82
N TYR A 201 10.46 10.40 -1.30
CA TYR A 201 9.08 10.25 -1.79
C TYR A 201 8.14 9.57 -0.79
N GLY A 202 8.52 9.45 0.47
CA GLY A 202 7.80 8.72 1.51
C GLY A 202 7.99 7.20 1.46
N TYR A 203 8.94 6.68 0.69
CA TYR A 203 9.34 5.25 0.69
C TYR A 203 10.16 4.89 1.92
N THR A 204 9.75 5.33 3.10
CA THR A 204 10.52 5.26 4.33
C THR A 204 9.74 4.61 5.46
N ILE A 205 10.48 4.04 6.42
CA ILE A 205 9.88 3.52 7.67
C ILE A 205 9.21 4.63 8.49
N VAL A 206 9.69 5.87 8.35
CA VAL A 206 9.14 7.04 9.03
C VAL A 206 7.69 7.29 8.59
N ASN A 207 7.42 7.28 7.28
CA ASN A 207 6.06 7.41 6.74
C ASN A 207 5.17 6.23 7.17
N PHE A 208 5.71 5.00 7.22
CA PHE A 208 4.97 3.84 7.68
C PHE A 208 4.59 3.95 9.15
N VAL A 209 5.50 4.42 10.01
CA VAL A 209 5.22 4.67 11.44
C VAL A 209 4.17 5.78 11.59
N LEU A 210 4.27 6.87 10.82
CA LEU A 210 3.28 7.95 10.82
C LEU A 210 1.88 7.42 10.49
N MET A 211 1.73 6.68 9.39
CA MET A 211 0.44 6.12 8.97
C MET A 211 -0.09 5.10 9.99
N TYR A 212 0.80 4.31 10.60
CA TYR A 212 0.45 3.37 11.66
C TYR A 212 -0.11 4.10 12.90
N ILE A 213 0.57 5.16 13.36
CA ILE A 213 0.12 5.98 14.51
C ILE A 213 -1.25 6.60 14.22
N ILE A 214 -1.47 7.13 13.01
CA ILE A 214 -2.76 7.68 12.60
C ILE A 214 -3.85 6.59 12.63
N GLY A 215 -3.57 5.41 12.08
CA GLY A 215 -4.49 4.27 12.11
C GLY A 215 -4.85 3.83 13.54
N ALA A 216 -3.86 3.76 14.41
CA ALA A 216 -4.02 3.44 15.83
C ALA A 216 -4.87 4.50 16.57
N TYR A 217 -4.67 5.79 16.28
CA TYR A 217 -5.51 6.87 16.79
C TYR A 217 -6.99 6.68 16.41
N LEU A 218 -7.25 6.42 15.14
CA LEU A 218 -8.62 6.22 14.63
C LEU A 218 -9.31 5.01 15.30
N GLN A 219 -8.55 3.97 15.60
CA GLN A 219 -9.06 2.78 16.29
C GLN A 219 -9.41 3.10 17.75
N ARG A 220 -8.57 3.88 18.44
CA ARG A 220 -8.71 4.12 19.88
C ARG A 220 -9.77 5.17 20.20
N PHE A 221 -9.78 6.27 19.45
CA PHE A 221 -10.62 7.43 19.74
C PHE A 221 -11.75 7.63 18.73
N GLY A 222 -11.63 7.05 17.53
CA GLY A 222 -12.58 7.23 16.45
C GLY A 222 -12.59 8.65 15.89
N TRP A 223 -13.53 8.92 15.01
CA TRP A 223 -13.78 10.27 14.49
C TRP A 223 -15.25 10.45 14.10
N LYS A 224 -15.85 11.57 14.53
CA LYS A 224 -17.24 11.89 14.28
C LYS A 224 -17.38 12.95 13.19
N ILE A 225 -17.10 12.58 11.93
CA ILE A 225 -17.36 13.44 10.77
C ILE A 225 -18.51 12.84 9.94
N SER A 226 -19.39 13.67 9.40
CA SER A 226 -20.48 13.21 8.53
C SER A 226 -19.96 12.68 7.19
N LYS A 227 -20.72 11.76 6.54
CA LYS A 227 -20.31 11.27 5.20
C LYS A 227 -20.22 12.38 4.15
N PRO A 228 -21.19 13.34 4.05
CA PRO A 228 -21.07 14.44 3.10
C PRO A 228 -19.80 15.28 3.30
N CYS A 229 -19.43 15.61 4.55
CA CYS A 229 -18.20 16.34 4.83
C CYS A 229 -16.95 15.58 4.36
N LEU A 230 -16.91 14.25 4.57
CA LEU A 230 -15.80 13.42 4.10
C LEU A 230 -15.74 13.36 2.57
N LEU A 231 -16.89 13.27 1.88
CA LEU A 231 -16.93 13.29 0.42
C LEU A 231 -16.46 14.61 -0.15
N ILE A 232 -16.88 15.74 0.45
CA ILE A 232 -16.42 17.07 0.06
C ILE A 232 -14.92 17.20 0.30
N ALA A 233 -14.44 16.80 1.48
CA ALA A 233 -13.02 16.83 1.82
C ALA A 233 -12.18 15.98 0.84
N PHE A 234 -12.64 14.78 0.51
CA PHE A 234 -12.03 13.91 -0.49
C PHE A 234 -11.97 14.62 -1.86
N ALA A 235 -13.10 15.10 -2.37
CA ALA A 235 -13.17 15.72 -3.68
C ALA A 235 -12.28 16.97 -3.79
N LEU A 236 -12.30 17.85 -2.77
CA LEU A 236 -11.46 19.04 -2.73
C LEU A 236 -9.97 18.71 -2.67
N ASN A 237 -9.59 17.72 -1.86
CA ASN A 237 -8.19 17.29 -1.74
C ASN A 237 -7.70 16.63 -3.03
N THR A 238 -8.49 15.71 -3.62
CA THR A 238 -8.17 15.11 -4.93
C THR A 238 -8.02 16.18 -6.02
N MET A 239 -8.94 17.17 -6.07
CA MET A 239 -8.84 18.29 -7.01
C MET A 239 -7.55 19.10 -6.81
N LEU A 240 -7.18 19.37 -5.55
CA LEU A 240 -5.95 20.08 -5.21
C LEU A 240 -4.72 19.31 -5.69
N LEU A 241 -4.67 17.99 -5.46
CA LEU A 241 -3.58 17.13 -5.92
C LEU A 241 -3.49 17.12 -7.46
N VAL A 242 -4.62 17.06 -8.17
CA VAL A 242 -4.65 17.16 -9.65
C VAL A 242 -4.07 18.48 -10.12
N VAL A 243 -4.55 19.61 -9.57
CA VAL A 243 -4.09 20.95 -9.95
C VAL A 243 -2.60 21.11 -9.65
N TRP A 244 -2.14 20.64 -8.50
CA TRP A 244 -0.73 20.67 -8.14
C TRP A 244 0.12 19.85 -9.12
N GLY A 245 -0.23 18.57 -9.37
CA GLY A 245 0.52 17.74 -10.32
C GLY A 245 0.56 18.32 -11.74
N LEU A 246 -0.55 18.89 -12.22
CA LEU A 246 -0.59 19.59 -13.51
C LEU A 246 0.31 20.83 -13.51
N THR A 247 0.34 21.58 -12.41
CA THR A 247 1.19 22.77 -12.27
C THR A 247 2.67 22.40 -12.30
N ASP A 248 3.09 21.38 -11.53
CA ASP A 248 4.47 20.89 -11.51
C ASP A 248 4.92 20.48 -12.93
N THR A 249 4.07 19.77 -13.66
CA THR A 249 4.38 19.37 -15.03
C THR A 249 4.42 20.57 -16.00
N TYR A 250 3.49 21.52 -15.87
CA TYR A 250 3.48 22.73 -16.69
C TYR A 250 4.74 23.58 -16.49
N LEU A 251 5.22 23.67 -15.25
CA LEU A 251 6.45 24.39 -14.91
C LEU A 251 7.73 23.62 -15.31
N GLY A 252 7.60 22.40 -15.80
CA GLY A 252 8.71 21.57 -16.23
C GLY A 252 9.52 20.98 -15.07
N HIS A 253 8.92 20.84 -13.90
CA HIS A 253 9.56 20.18 -12.78
C HIS A 253 9.84 18.72 -13.12
N LYS A 254 11.03 18.23 -12.75
CA LYS A 254 11.43 16.83 -13.00
C LYS A 254 10.63 15.83 -12.18
N GLU A 255 10.18 16.28 -11.02
CA GLU A 255 9.48 15.48 -10.02
C GLU A 255 8.13 16.11 -9.71
N ILE A 256 7.12 15.27 -9.56
CA ILE A 256 5.77 15.72 -9.23
C ILE A 256 5.54 15.43 -7.74
N LEU A 257 5.80 16.44 -6.91
CA LEU A 257 5.71 16.35 -5.45
C LEU A 257 4.29 16.08 -4.93
N ALA A 258 3.29 16.35 -5.75
CA ALA A 258 1.90 16.04 -5.45
C ALA A 258 1.68 14.53 -5.18
N TRP A 259 2.57 13.64 -5.68
CA TRP A 259 2.43 12.19 -5.56
C TRP A 259 3.24 11.55 -4.44
N GLU A 260 3.97 12.33 -3.64
CA GLU A 260 4.78 11.80 -2.55
C GLU A 260 3.91 11.24 -1.41
N TYR A 261 4.20 10.01 -0.99
CA TYR A 261 3.42 9.34 0.05
C TYR A 261 3.47 10.02 1.41
N CYS A 262 4.56 10.76 1.72
CA CYS A 262 4.67 11.55 2.95
C CYS A 262 4.05 12.94 2.83
N SER A 263 3.65 13.40 1.64
CA SER A 263 2.95 14.68 1.47
C SER A 263 1.72 14.74 2.37
N THR A 264 1.52 15.89 3.04
CA THR A 264 0.40 16.09 3.97
C THR A 264 -0.96 15.87 3.28
N PHE A 265 -1.07 16.20 2.01
CA PHE A 265 -2.30 16.01 1.23
C PHE A 265 -2.55 14.54 0.91
N VAL A 266 -1.49 13.75 0.64
CA VAL A 266 -1.61 12.30 0.41
C VAL A 266 -1.90 11.55 1.71
N VAL A 267 -1.29 11.97 2.83
CA VAL A 267 -1.62 11.46 4.17
C VAL A 267 -3.09 11.77 4.50
N PHE A 268 -3.55 12.99 4.24
CA PHE A 268 -4.94 13.39 4.45
C PHE A 268 -5.90 12.58 3.57
N GLU A 269 -5.59 12.35 2.29
CA GLU A 269 -6.38 11.53 1.36
C GLU A 269 -6.56 10.10 1.89
N ALA A 270 -5.50 9.49 2.42
CA ALA A 270 -5.56 8.17 3.02
C ALA A 270 -6.51 8.12 4.22
N VAL A 271 -6.46 9.13 5.09
CA VAL A 271 -7.31 9.22 6.29
C VAL A 271 -8.78 9.39 5.89
N VAL A 272 -9.08 10.33 4.97
CA VAL A 272 -10.45 10.59 4.53
C VAL A 272 -11.04 9.37 3.83
N THR A 273 -10.28 8.73 2.96
CA THR A 273 -10.69 7.51 2.26
C THR A 273 -10.96 6.38 3.25
N PHE A 274 -10.08 6.15 4.23
CA PHE A 274 -10.31 5.17 5.29
C PHE A 274 -11.59 5.46 6.06
N LEU A 275 -11.84 6.70 6.46
CA LEU A 275 -13.03 7.10 7.19
C LEU A 275 -14.31 6.90 6.38
N LEU A 276 -14.30 7.16 5.07
CA LEU A 276 -15.43 6.90 4.17
C LEU A 276 -15.79 5.41 4.15
N PHE A 277 -14.81 4.54 3.95
CA PHE A 277 -15.03 3.10 3.89
C PHE A 277 -15.36 2.49 5.25
N SER A 278 -14.82 3.02 6.35
CA SER A 278 -15.14 2.58 7.71
C SER A 278 -16.62 2.80 8.10
N LYS A 279 -17.29 3.75 7.43
CA LYS A 279 -18.73 4.01 7.59
C LYS A 279 -19.63 3.05 6.80
N LEU A 280 -19.06 2.19 5.96
CA LEU A 280 -19.78 1.16 5.21
C LEU A 280 -20.03 -0.05 6.13
N LYS A 281 -21.18 -0.08 6.78
CA LYS A 281 -21.56 -1.17 7.71
C LYS A 281 -22.32 -2.25 6.97
N PHE A 282 -21.60 -3.20 6.38
CA PHE A 282 -22.17 -4.38 5.76
C PHE A 282 -21.25 -5.59 5.93
N GLN A 283 -21.81 -6.80 5.68
CA GLN A 283 -21.07 -8.06 5.71
C GLN A 283 -21.24 -8.79 4.39
N ASN A 284 -20.14 -9.04 3.68
CA ASN A 284 -20.12 -9.76 2.40
C ASN A 284 -18.96 -10.74 2.35
N ARG A 285 -19.31 -12.05 2.24
CA ARG A 285 -18.31 -13.13 2.21
C ARG A 285 -17.42 -13.10 0.96
N MET A 286 -17.96 -12.64 -0.17
CA MET A 286 -17.20 -12.60 -1.43
C MET A 286 -16.14 -11.51 -1.36
N ILE A 287 -16.48 -10.31 -0.90
CA ILE A 287 -15.53 -9.21 -0.67
C ILE A 287 -14.43 -9.65 0.29
N ASN A 288 -14.81 -10.29 1.42
CA ASN A 288 -13.84 -10.79 2.39
C ASN A 288 -12.90 -11.88 1.84
N LYS A 289 -13.35 -12.66 0.83
CA LYS A 289 -12.49 -13.63 0.13
C LYS A 289 -11.55 -12.94 -0.85
N LEU A 290 -12.08 -12.03 -1.66
CA LEU A 290 -11.30 -11.28 -2.66
C LEU A 290 -10.19 -10.46 -2.00
N ALA A 291 -10.49 -9.78 -0.91
CA ALA A 291 -9.52 -8.97 -0.18
C ALA A 291 -8.26 -9.74 0.30
N LYS A 292 -8.36 -11.06 0.47
CA LYS A 292 -7.20 -11.90 0.83
C LYS A 292 -6.14 -11.95 -0.28
N ALA A 293 -6.52 -11.69 -1.52
CA ALA A 293 -5.61 -11.65 -2.66
C ALA A 293 -4.94 -10.27 -2.87
N SER A 294 -5.30 -9.23 -2.11
CA SER A 294 -4.79 -7.87 -2.32
C SER A 294 -3.24 -7.79 -2.32
N LEU A 295 -2.59 -8.56 -1.44
CA LEU A 295 -1.13 -8.64 -1.45
C LEU A 295 -0.60 -9.32 -2.72
N CYS A 296 -1.26 -10.39 -3.17
CA CYS A 296 -0.87 -11.07 -4.39
C CYS A 296 -1.02 -10.15 -5.61
N VAL A 297 -2.10 -9.35 -5.69
CA VAL A 297 -2.27 -8.31 -6.72
C VAL A 297 -1.08 -7.36 -6.71
N TYR A 298 -0.71 -6.85 -5.53
CA TYR A 298 0.45 -5.99 -5.35
C TYR A 298 1.76 -6.64 -5.82
N LEU A 299 1.95 -7.94 -5.64
CA LEU A 299 3.19 -8.61 -6.02
C LEU A 299 3.24 -8.96 -7.51
N VAL A 300 2.12 -9.34 -8.15
CA VAL A 300 2.15 -9.88 -9.51
C VAL A 300 1.91 -8.85 -10.60
N HIS A 301 1.27 -7.69 -10.31
CA HIS A 301 0.88 -6.73 -11.34
C HIS A 301 2.06 -6.21 -12.17
N ILE A 302 3.24 -6.06 -11.56
CA ILE A 302 4.45 -5.58 -12.24
C ILE A 302 4.88 -6.48 -13.41
N TYR A 303 4.55 -7.77 -13.36
CA TYR A 303 4.89 -8.73 -14.42
C TYR A 303 4.00 -8.57 -15.66
N PHE A 304 2.81 -7.96 -15.52
CA PHE A 304 1.88 -7.72 -16.61
C PHE A 304 2.14 -6.42 -17.36
N LEU A 305 2.61 -5.38 -16.65
CA LEU A 305 2.73 -4.03 -17.20
C LEU A 305 3.47 -3.95 -18.56
N PRO A 306 4.61 -4.66 -18.77
CA PRO A 306 5.30 -4.61 -20.07
C PRO A 306 4.50 -5.18 -21.24
N HIS A 307 3.43 -5.95 -20.99
CA HIS A 307 2.64 -6.66 -21.98
C HIS A 307 1.29 -5.99 -22.29
N LEU A 308 0.94 -4.90 -21.60
CA LEU A 308 -0.39 -4.28 -21.67
C LEU A 308 -0.59 -3.32 -22.85
N ARG A 309 0.38 -3.14 -23.75
CA ARG A 309 0.27 -2.22 -24.90
C ARG A 309 -0.23 -0.81 -24.54
N ILE A 310 0.17 -0.31 -23.38
CA ILE A 310 -0.31 0.96 -22.82
C ILE A 310 0.02 2.13 -23.76
N LYS A 311 1.21 2.14 -24.34
CA LYS A 311 1.65 3.19 -25.26
C LYS A 311 0.66 3.38 -26.42
N GLU A 312 0.28 2.30 -27.08
CA GLU A 312 -0.60 2.34 -28.25
C GLU A 312 -1.98 2.89 -27.88
N ILE A 313 -2.52 2.46 -26.74
CA ILE A 313 -3.81 2.92 -26.24
C ILE A 313 -3.79 4.40 -25.88
N ILE A 314 -2.74 4.84 -25.20
CA ILE A 314 -2.62 6.26 -24.80
C ILE A 314 -2.48 7.18 -26.02
N LEU A 315 -1.74 6.74 -27.04
CA LEU A 315 -1.54 7.52 -28.28
C LEU A 315 -2.83 7.69 -29.11
N MET A 316 -3.87 6.86 -28.90
CA MET A 316 -5.19 7.07 -29.52
C MET A 316 -5.88 8.33 -29.00
N ASN A 317 -5.42 8.91 -27.91
CA ASN A 317 -5.98 10.10 -27.24
C ASN A 317 -7.50 10.05 -27.02
N SER A 318 -8.02 8.85 -26.68
CA SER A 318 -9.44 8.62 -26.37
C SER A 318 -9.61 8.25 -24.90
N PRO A 319 -10.07 9.17 -24.02
CA PRO A 319 -10.24 8.89 -22.59
C PRO A 319 -11.15 7.69 -22.30
N GLY A 320 -12.20 7.51 -23.12
CA GLY A 320 -13.11 6.35 -22.99
C GLY A 320 -12.42 5.02 -23.25
N ILE A 321 -11.60 4.94 -24.32
CA ILE A 321 -10.81 3.74 -24.64
C ILE A 321 -9.75 3.50 -23.57
N THR A 322 -9.04 4.54 -23.14
CA THR A 322 -8.04 4.47 -22.08
C THR A 322 -8.64 3.97 -20.76
N LEU A 323 -9.78 4.51 -20.35
CA LEU A 323 -10.46 4.08 -19.13
C LEU A 323 -10.98 2.63 -19.24
N ALA A 324 -11.54 2.24 -20.38
CA ALA A 324 -11.99 0.87 -20.61
C ALA A 324 -10.83 -0.13 -20.58
N HIS A 325 -9.71 0.19 -21.25
CA HIS A 325 -8.51 -0.63 -21.26
C HIS A 325 -7.91 -0.75 -19.85
N LEU A 326 -7.72 0.37 -19.13
CA LEU A 326 -7.22 0.38 -17.76
C LEU A 326 -8.10 -0.48 -16.85
N THR A 327 -9.43 -0.29 -16.91
CA THR A 327 -10.38 -1.07 -16.10
C THR A 327 -10.26 -2.56 -16.39
N LEU A 328 -10.19 -2.94 -17.67
CA LEU A 328 -10.01 -4.33 -18.06
C LEU A 328 -8.69 -4.89 -17.53
N CYS A 329 -7.58 -4.17 -17.67
CA CYS A 329 -6.28 -4.57 -17.15
C CYS A 329 -6.33 -4.80 -15.62
N VAL A 330 -6.89 -3.86 -14.86
CA VAL A 330 -7.04 -3.99 -13.41
C VAL A 330 -7.85 -5.22 -13.02
N LEU A 331 -8.99 -5.46 -13.71
CA LEU A 331 -9.86 -6.61 -13.41
C LEU A 331 -9.18 -7.94 -13.76
N VAL A 332 -8.51 -8.02 -14.91
CA VAL A 332 -7.78 -9.23 -15.36
C VAL A 332 -6.63 -9.53 -14.41
N ILE A 333 -5.82 -8.52 -14.05
CA ILE A 333 -4.71 -8.68 -13.10
C ILE A 333 -5.24 -9.13 -11.74
N TYR A 334 -6.35 -8.55 -11.26
CA TYR A 334 -6.94 -8.94 -9.98
C TYR A 334 -7.44 -10.38 -10.00
N ALA A 335 -8.16 -10.78 -11.06
CA ALA A 335 -8.66 -12.15 -11.22
C ALA A 335 -7.51 -13.17 -11.28
N PHE A 336 -6.48 -12.88 -12.07
CA PHE A 336 -5.28 -13.71 -12.15
C PHE A 336 -4.58 -13.84 -10.79
N ALA A 337 -4.33 -12.71 -10.11
CA ALA A 337 -3.72 -12.69 -8.80
C ALA A 337 -4.53 -13.48 -7.75
N TYR A 338 -5.85 -13.45 -7.84
CA TYR A 338 -6.71 -14.26 -6.98
C TYR A 338 -6.47 -15.76 -7.20
N VAL A 339 -6.39 -16.21 -8.46
CA VAL A 339 -6.09 -17.62 -8.78
C VAL A 339 -4.69 -18.00 -8.31
N VAL A 340 -3.69 -17.16 -8.61
CA VAL A 340 -2.28 -17.37 -8.14
C VAL A 340 -2.22 -17.46 -6.62
N ASN A 341 -2.95 -16.61 -5.90
CA ASN A 341 -3.01 -16.66 -4.45
C ASN A 341 -3.62 -17.98 -3.93
N LEU A 342 -4.64 -18.51 -4.60
CA LEU A 342 -5.21 -19.83 -4.24
C LEU A 342 -4.20 -20.95 -4.43
N VAL A 343 -3.52 -20.97 -5.59
CA VAL A 343 -2.46 -21.95 -5.89
C VAL A 343 -1.33 -21.87 -4.89
N TYR A 344 -0.84 -20.64 -4.61
CA TYR A 344 0.20 -20.40 -3.61
C TYR A 344 -0.19 -20.96 -2.24
N LEU A 345 -1.41 -20.69 -1.77
CA LEU A 345 -1.88 -21.19 -0.48
C LEU A 345 -1.95 -22.73 -0.46
N VAL A 346 -2.44 -23.38 -1.51
CA VAL A 346 -2.51 -24.85 -1.59
C VAL A 346 -1.11 -25.46 -1.50
N ILE A 347 -0.13 -24.86 -2.18
CA ILE A 347 1.25 -25.40 -2.18
C ILE A 347 1.93 -25.14 -0.85
N THR A 348 1.78 -23.96 -0.25
CA THR A 348 2.61 -23.53 0.88
C THR A 348 2.01 -23.81 2.26
N CYS A 349 0.68 -23.93 2.38
CA CYS A 349 0.04 -24.21 3.68
C CYS A 349 0.61 -25.45 4.40
N PRO A 350 0.80 -26.62 3.73
CA PRO A 350 1.34 -27.79 4.42
C PRO A 350 2.75 -27.57 4.98
N PHE A 351 3.58 -26.80 4.26
CA PHE A 351 4.94 -26.47 4.72
C PHE A 351 4.91 -25.56 5.95
N TYR A 352 4.04 -24.56 5.94
CA TYR A 352 3.92 -23.62 7.05
C TYR A 352 3.31 -24.28 8.29
N GLU A 353 2.32 -25.16 8.14
CA GLU A 353 1.77 -25.96 9.24
C GLU A 353 2.86 -26.80 9.90
N LYS A 354 3.72 -27.47 9.11
CA LYS A 354 4.83 -28.23 9.63
C LYS A 354 5.89 -27.38 10.33
N ILE A 355 6.18 -26.16 9.83
CA ILE A 355 7.09 -25.22 10.52
C ILE A 355 6.50 -24.79 11.86
N GLU A 356 5.20 -24.50 11.93
CA GLU A 356 4.51 -24.14 13.16
C GLU A 356 4.53 -25.27 14.20
N GLU A 357 4.46 -26.53 13.76
CA GLU A 357 4.62 -27.71 14.63
C GLU A 357 6.05 -27.86 15.18
N ILE A 358 7.08 -27.64 14.34
CA ILE A 358 8.50 -27.78 14.72
C ILE A 358 8.93 -26.58 15.59
N TRP A 359 8.40 -25.42 15.38
CA TRP A 359 8.77 -24.20 16.09
C TRP A 359 7.57 -23.54 16.81
N PRO A 360 7.04 -24.18 17.88
CA PRO A 360 5.83 -23.69 18.58
C PRO A 360 6.04 -22.36 19.30
N GLN A 361 7.28 -21.95 19.58
CA GLN A 361 7.65 -20.69 20.23
C GLN A 361 7.94 -19.55 19.23
N HIS A 362 7.47 -19.65 17.99
CA HIS A 362 7.69 -18.64 16.93
C HIS A 362 6.98 -17.30 17.17
N SER A 363 6.19 -17.17 18.24
CA SER A 363 5.52 -15.93 18.60
C SER A 363 6.00 -15.36 19.92
N TYR A 364 6.14 -14.03 19.99
CA TYR A 364 6.38 -13.33 21.25
C TYR A 364 5.18 -12.45 21.62
N ASN A 365 5.00 -12.25 22.94
CA ASN A 365 3.93 -11.41 23.48
C ASN A 365 4.52 -10.49 24.57
N LEU A 366 4.42 -9.19 24.38
CA LEU A 366 4.91 -8.18 25.31
C LEU A 366 3.89 -7.83 26.41
N GLY A 367 2.65 -8.35 26.32
CA GLY A 367 1.56 -8.02 27.25
C GLY A 367 1.56 -8.78 28.58
N ASN A 368 2.40 -9.83 28.74
CA ASN A 368 2.48 -10.62 29.97
C ASN A 368 3.67 -10.18 30.86
N ARG A 369 3.80 -8.89 31.16
CA ARG A 369 4.52 -8.54 32.37
C ARG A 369 3.63 -8.91 33.56
N LYS A 370 3.79 -10.11 34.09
CA LYS A 370 3.55 -10.32 35.52
C LYS A 370 4.56 -9.41 36.20
N GLU A 371 4.05 -8.41 36.91
CA GLU A 371 4.85 -7.59 37.80
C GLU A 371 5.67 -8.55 38.69
N CYS A 372 7.00 -8.48 38.57
CA CYS A 372 7.91 -9.06 39.53
C CYS A 372 8.00 -8.14 40.73
#